data_0430066b6f9f845fdad1b2a2de3cf0da
#
_entry.id   0430066b6f9f845fdad1b2a2de3cf0da
#
_cell.length_a   1.000
_cell.length_b   1.000
_cell.length_c   1.000
_cell.angle_alpha   90.00
_cell.angle_beta   90.00
_cell.angle_gamma   90.00
#
_symmetry.space_group_name_H-M   'P 1'
#
loop_
_entity.id
_entity.type
_entity.pdbx_description
1 polymer ?
#
loop_
_entity_poly.entity_id
_entity_poly.type
_entity_poly.pdbx_seq_one_letter_code
_entity_poly.pdbx_strand_id
1 'polypeptide(L)'
;MDTTRFTTLARNWEVFGRRDPLFGVLSDPTKQHGRWQQEEFFESGRAHVAKLFRIIEEHGVRLQGGRALDFGCGVGRLTQPIAERLEHTTGVDVAKSMVAIARRHNVHGSRCEFV
;
A
#
# COMPACT_ATOMS: atom_id res chain seq x y z
N MET A 1 -24.85 -6.58 6.60
CA MET A 1 -23.43 -6.42 7.00
C MET A 1 -23.37 -5.86 8.42
N ASP A 2 -22.61 -6.50 9.26
CA ASP A 2 -22.44 -6.04 10.65
C ASP A 2 -21.53 -4.80 10.66
N THR A 3 -22.13 -3.63 10.73
CA THR A 3 -21.42 -2.34 10.75
C THR A 3 -20.52 -2.18 11.98
N THR A 4 -20.85 -2.85 13.10
CA THR A 4 -20.06 -2.82 14.34
C THR A 4 -18.68 -3.43 14.13
N ARG A 5 -18.60 -4.58 13.44
CA ARG A 5 -17.33 -5.24 13.13
C ARG A 5 -16.48 -4.40 12.19
N PHE A 6 -17.09 -3.82 11.17
CA PHE A 6 -16.38 -2.93 10.24
C PHE A 6 -15.82 -1.69 10.95
N THR A 7 -16.61 -1.06 11.82
CA THR A 7 -16.18 0.10 12.59
C THR A 7 -15.01 -0.24 13.52
N THR A 8 -15.06 -1.41 14.16
CA THR A 8 -13.97 -1.89 15.03
C THR A 8 -12.69 -2.14 14.22
N LEU A 9 -12.83 -2.78 13.07
CA LEU A 9 -11.69 -3.04 12.16
C LEU A 9 -11.03 -1.73 11.69
N ALA A 10 -11.84 -0.78 11.24
CA ALA A 10 -11.36 0.53 10.80
C ALA A 10 -10.63 1.27 11.93
N ARG A 11 -11.16 1.21 13.14
CA ARG A 11 -10.52 1.81 14.32
C ARG A 11 -9.17 1.17 14.65
N ASN A 12 -9.07 -0.15 14.55
CA ASN A 12 -7.83 -0.86 14.82
C ASN A 12 -6.73 -0.46 13.83
N TRP A 13 -7.05 -0.40 12.55
CA TRP A 13 -6.10 0.04 11.52
C TRP A 13 -5.73 1.52 11.68
N GLU A 14 -6.67 2.36 12.12
CA GLU A 14 -6.39 3.76 12.43
C GLU A 14 -5.37 3.89 13.58
N VAL A 15 -5.45 3.03 14.59
CA VAL A 15 -4.47 2.99 15.69
C VAL A 15 -3.07 2.63 15.17
N PHE A 16 -2.95 1.61 14.31
CA PHE A 16 -1.68 1.27 13.66
C PHE A 16 -1.12 2.46 12.86
N GLY A 17 -1.95 3.11 12.07
CA GLY A 17 -1.53 4.26 11.27
C GLY A 17 -1.00 5.43 12.10
N ARG A 18 -1.48 5.57 13.33
CA ARG A 18 -1.03 6.63 14.25
C ARG A 18 0.20 6.26 15.08
N ARG A 19 0.38 4.98 15.40
CA ARG A 19 1.42 4.53 16.33
C ARG A 19 2.66 3.96 15.63
N ASP A 20 2.44 3.02 14.73
CA ASP A 20 3.53 2.31 14.05
C ASP A 20 3.06 1.84 12.66
N PRO A 21 2.87 2.80 11.72
CA PRO A 21 2.23 2.52 10.45
C PRO A 21 2.99 1.51 9.58
N LEU A 22 4.30 1.59 9.53
CA LEU A 22 5.08 0.69 8.68
C LEU A 22 5.06 -0.74 9.22
N PHE A 23 5.15 -0.92 10.53
CA PHE A 23 4.98 -2.22 11.17
C PHE A 23 3.55 -2.76 10.98
N GLY A 24 2.54 -1.91 11.05
CA GLY A 24 1.14 -2.30 10.81
C GLY A 24 0.93 -2.87 9.41
N VAL A 25 1.61 -2.32 8.42
CA VAL A 25 1.53 -2.79 7.02
C VAL A 25 2.37 -4.04 6.79
N LEU A 26 3.59 -4.09 7.30
CA LEU A 26 4.51 -5.21 7.14
C LEU A 26 5.08 -5.60 8.51
N SER A 27 4.44 -6.57 9.13
CA SER A 27 4.64 -6.95 10.54
C SER A 27 5.84 -7.88 10.72
N ASP A 28 7.03 -7.37 10.43
CA ASP A 28 8.29 -8.04 10.77
C ASP A 28 8.57 -7.81 12.27
N PRO A 29 8.66 -8.86 13.10
CA PRO A 29 8.88 -8.72 14.55
C PRO A 29 10.12 -7.92 14.93
N THR A 30 11.14 -7.91 14.06
CA THR A 30 12.39 -7.16 14.31
C THR A 30 12.22 -5.66 14.04
N LYS A 31 11.13 -5.25 13.41
CA LYS A 31 10.86 -3.89 12.96
C LYS A 31 9.78 -3.16 13.77
N GLN A 32 9.27 -3.78 14.81
CA GLN A 32 8.28 -3.18 15.71
C GLN A 32 8.82 -1.92 16.42
N HIS A 33 7.94 -1.05 16.85
CA HIS A 33 8.29 0.20 17.56
C HIS A 33 9.10 1.19 16.71
N GLY A 34 8.66 1.39 15.47
CA GLY A 34 9.26 2.38 14.56
C GLY A 34 10.64 2.00 14.05
N ARG A 35 11.02 0.73 14.08
CA ARG A 35 12.35 0.27 13.65
C ARG A 35 12.50 0.12 12.14
N TRP A 36 11.40 0.14 11.37
CA TRP A 36 11.52 0.16 9.93
C TRP A 36 12.26 1.41 9.46
N GLN A 37 13.32 1.20 8.68
CA GLN A 37 13.88 2.27 7.87
C GLN A 37 12.95 2.49 6.67
N GLN A 38 12.56 3.73 6.43
CA GLN A 38 11.58 4.08 5.40
C GLN A 38 12.00 3.59 4.01
N GLU A 39 13.25 3.81 3.65
CA GLU A 39 13.79 3.40 2.36
C GLU A 39 13.74 1.87 2.18
N GLU A 40 14.18 1.11 3.17
CA GLU A 40 14.13 -0.36 3.19
C GLU A 40 12.69 -0.87 3.06
N PHE A 41 11.75 -0.25 3.77
CA PHE A 41 10.35 -0.62 3.73
C PHE A 41 9.75 -0.44 2.31
N PHE A 42 9.94 0.71 1.70
CA PHE A 42 9.41 0.97 0.36
C PHE A 42 10.14 0.16 -0.73
N GLU A 43 11.44 -0.10 -0.58
CA GLU A 43 12.18 -0.97 -1.47
C GLU A 43 11.65 -2.41 -1.44
N SER A 44 11.24 -2.91 -0.28
CA SER A 44 10.57 -4.21 -0.17
C SER A 44 9.29 -4.28 -1.01
N GLY A 45 8.57 -3.18 -1.13
CA GLY A 45 7.40 -3.05 -1.99
C GLY A 45 7.74 -3.11 -3.47
N ARG A 46 8.80 -2.44 -3.89
CA ARG A 46 9.30 -2.51 -5.28
C ARG A 46 9.68 -3.94 -5.67
N ALA A 47 10.43 -4.62 -4.83
CA ALA A 47 10.82 -6.01 -5.05
C ALA A 47 9.60 -6.94 -5.16
N HIS A 48 8.60 -6.74 -4.30
CA HIS A 48 7.36 -7.49 -4.32
C HIS A 48 6.58 -7.28 -5.63
N VAL A 49 6.40 -6.04 -6.04
CA VAL A 49 5.69 -5.71 -7.30
C VAL A 49 6.46 -6.22 -8.52
N ALA A 50 7.78 -6.11 -8.55
CA ALA A 50 8.60 -6.67 -9.62
C ALA A 50 8.37 -8.17 -9.78
N LYS A 51 8.34 -8.90 -8.67
CA LYS A 51 8.04 -10.34 -8.65
C LYS A 51 6.63 -10.63 -9.15
N LEU A 52 5.64 -9.85 -8.70
CA LEU A 52 4.24 -10.00 -9.13
C LEU A 52 4.09 -9.82 -10.65
N PHE A 53 4.66 -8.77 -11.22
CA PHE A 53 4.59 -8.52 -12.66
C PHE A 53 5.29 -9.61 -13.47
N ARG A 54 6.40 -10.14 -12.98
CA ARG A 54 7.09 -11.27 -13.60
C ARG A 54 6.19 -12.53 -13.63
N ILE A 55 5.51 -12.83 -12.53
CA ILE A 55 4.57 -13.97 -12.46
C ILE A 55 3.43 -13.79 -13.45
N ILE A 56 2.86 -12.59 -13.54
CA ILE A 56 1.80 -12.27 -14.49
C ILE A 56 2.27 -12.50 -15.93
N GLU A 57 3.46 -12.05 -16.27
CA GLU A 57 4.08 -12.22 -17.58
C GLU A 57 4.35 -13.69 -17.90
N GLU A 58 4.91 -14.45 -16.97
CA GLU A 58 5.19 -15.88 -17.12
C GLU A 58 3.92 -16.70 -17.38
N HIS A 59 2.76 -16.24 -16.90
CA HIS A 59 1.46 -16.87 -17.16
C HIS A 59 0.78 -16.37 -18.44
N GLY A 60 1.48 -15.59 -19.26
CA GLY A 60 0.97 -15.09 -20.54
C GLY A 60 -0.16 -14.07 -20.42
N VAL A 61 -0.35 -13.48 -19.25
CA VAL A 61 -1.37 -12.45 -19.03
C VAL A 61 -0.82 -11.09 -19.48
N ARG A 62 -1.52 -10.46 -20.40
CA ARG A 62 -1.25 -9.07 -20.81
C ARG A 62 -2.15 -8.14 -20.04
N LEU A 63 -1.56 -7.20 -19.30
CA LEU A 63 -2.30 -6.13 -18.63
C LEU A 63 -2.68 -5.08 -19.67
N GLN A 64 -3.97 -4.77 -19.75
CA GLN A 64 -4.49 -3.77 -20.67
C GLN A 64 -5.01 -2.55 -19.91
N GLY A 65 -4.92 -1.38 -20.53
CA GLY A 65 -5.48 -0.14 -20.02
C GLY A 65 -4.65 0.61 -19.00
N GLY A 66 -3.70 -0.03 -18.36
CA GLY A 66 -2.77 0.66 -17.48
C GLY A 66 -3.37 1.23 -16.19
N ARG A 67 -4.51 0.73 -15.73
CA ARG A 67 -5.15 1.17 -14.47
C ARG A 67 -5.15 0.05 -13.45
N ALA A 68 -4.88 0.41 -12.19
CA ALA A 68 -4.90 -0.53 -11.08
C ALA A 68 -5.64 0.05 -9.86
N LEU A 69 -6.23 -0.84 -9.08
CA LEU A 69 -6.77 -0.56 -7.76
C LEU A 69 -6.02 -1.40 -6.73
N ASP A 70 -5.40 -0.74 -5.75
CA ASP A 70 -4.78 -1.37 -4.59
C ASP A 70 -5.73 -1.24 -3.40
N PHE A 71 -6.45 -2.32 -3.12
CA PHE A 71 -7.45 -2.35 -2.05
C PHE A 71 -6.79 -2.74 -0.72
N GLY A 72 -6.91 -1.87 0.28
CA GLY A 72 -6.17 -1.99 1.53
C GLY A 72 -4.72 -1.52 1.38
N CYS A 73 -4.52 -0.37 0.75
CA CYS A 73 -3.20 0.12 0.33
C CYS A 73 -2.26 0.49 1.49
N GLY A 74 -2.76 0.70 2.69
CA GLY A 74 -1.96 1.19 3.81
C GLY A 74 -1.24 2.49 3.45
N VAL A 75 0.06 2.53 3.66
CA VAL A 75 0.90 3.70 3.36
C VAL A 75 1.40 3.75 1.91
N GLY A 76 0.87 2.90 1.03
CA GLY A 76 1.22 2.90 -0.39
C GLY A 76 2.46 2.08 -0.75
N ARG A 77 2.82 1.12 0.07
CA ARG A 77 3.99 0.25 -0.13
C ARG A 77 3.98 -0.44 -1.50
N LEU A 78 2.85 -0.95 -1.93
CA LEU A 78 2.67 -1.61 -3.23
C LEU A 78 2.09 -0.66 -4.29
N THR A 79 1.28 0.29 -3.87
CA THR A 79 0.59 1.24 -4.77
C THR A 79 1.57 2.03 -5.62
N GLN A 80 2.61 2.58 -5.02
CA GLN A 80 3.58 3.40 -5.73
C GLN A 80 4.42 2.61 -6.76
N PRO A 81 4.99 1.42 -6.43
CA PRO A 81 5.66 0.61 -7.44
C PRO A 81 4.76 0.16 -8.60
N ILE A 82 3.47 -0.07 -8.33
CA ILE A 82 2.49 -0.35 -9.40
C ILE A 82 2.34 0.89 -10.30
N ALA A 83 2.27 2.09 -9.72
CA ALA A 83 2.18 3.34 -10.47
C ALA A 83 3.42 3.63 -11.34
N GLU A 84 4.56 3.05 -11.03
CA GLU A 84 5.76 3.12 -11.88
C GLU A 84 5.58 2.35 -13.20
N ARG A 85 4.67 1.37 -13.23
CA ARG A 85 4.50 0.43 -14.35
C ARG A 85 3.23 0.64 -15.15
N LEU A 86 2.21 1.26 -14.55
CA LEU A 86 0.90 1.50 -15.14
C LEU A 86 0.61 2.99 -15.25
N GLU A 87 -0.38 3.35 -16.06
CA GLU A 87 -0.71 4.76 -16.32
C GLU A 87 -1.33 5.45 -15.11
N HIS A 88 -2.16 4.72 -14.35
CA HIS A 88 -2.84 5.26 -13.18
C HIS A 88 -3.10 4.17 -12.14
N THR A 89 -2.83 4.47 -10.88
CA THR A 89 -3.08 3.56 -9.76
C THR A 89 -3.81 4.29 -8.64
N THR A 90 -4.85 3.67 -8.13
CA THR A 90 -5.59 4.18 -6.97
C THR A 90 -5.41 3.23 -5.80
N GLY A 91 -4.93 3.75 -4.68
CA GLY A 91 -4.90 3.04 -3.41
C GLY A 91 -6.10 3.46 -2.56
N VAL A 92 -6.77 2.49 -1.95
CA VAL A 92 -7.86 2.74 -1.00
C VAL A 92 -7.60 2.07 0.33
N ASP A 93 -7.90 2.75 1.42
CA ASP A 93 -7.77 2.18 2.76
C ASP A 93 -8.83 2.77 3.71
N VAL A 94 -9.24 1.97 4.70
CA VAL A 94 -10.22 2.40 5.70
C VAL A 94 -9.60 3.31 6.76
N ALA A 95 -8.28 3.24 6.94
CA ALA A 95 -7.54 4.02 7.93
C ALA A 95 -7.10 5.37 7.33
N LYS A 96 -7.75 6.44 7.73
CA LYS A 96 -7.43 7.81 7.27
C LYS A 96 -5.98 8.20 7.57
N SER A 97 -5.42 7.76 8.69
CA SER A 97 -4.02 7.99 9.04
C SER A 97 -3.06 7.33 8.07
N MET A 98 -3.37 6.11 7.61
CA MET A 98 -2.59 5.41 6.58
C MET A 98 -2.64 6.16 5.24
N VAL A 99 -3.84 6.56 4.81
CA VAL A 99 -4.03 7.34 3.58
C VAL A 99 -3.26 8.67 3.63
N ALA A 100 -3.28 9.37 4.77
CA ALA A 100 -2.54 10.61 4.94
C ALA A 100 -1.02 10.40 4.78
N ILE A 101 -0.49 9.31 5.34
CA ILE A 101 0.92 8.93 5.18
C ILE A 101 1.23 8.59 3.72
N ALA A 102 0.37 7.78 3.08
CA ALA A 102 0.52 7.42 1.68
C ALA A 102 0.60 8.66 0.78
N ARG A 103 -0.27 9.63 0.99
CA ARG A 103 -0.26 10.90 0.26
C ARG A 103 1.04 11.69 0.44
N ARG A 104 1.60 11.70 1.65
CA ARG A 104 2.88 12.38 1.92
C ARG A 104 4.06 11.74 1.20
N HIS A 105 4.03 10.42 1.02
CA HIS A 105 5.08 9.66 0.34
C HIS A 105 4.87 9.54 -1.17
N ASN A 106 3.75 10.01 -1.69
CA ASN A 106 3.45 9.92 -3.12
C ASN A 106 4.42 10.78 -3.94
N VAL A 107 5.16 10.14 -4.82
CA VAL A 107 6.11 10.80 -5.75
C VAL A 107 5.63 10.78 -7.20
N HIS A 108 4.43 10.28 -7.46
CA HIS A 108 3.88 10.09 -8.82
C HIS A 108 2.79 11.10 -9.18
N GLY A 109 2.50 12.05 -8.30
CA GLY A 109 1.47 13.07 -8.54
C GLY A 109 0.09 12.45 -8.81
N SER A 110 -0.61 12.97 -9.80
CA SER A 110 -1.98 12.51 -10.16
C SER A 110 -2.05 11.11 -10.76
N ARG A 111 -0.92 10.51 -11.12
CA ARG A 111 -0.87 9.12 -11.59
C ARG A 111 -1.09 8.10 -10.47
N CYS A 112 -0.93 8.52 -9.23
CA CYS A 112 -1.11 7.69 -8.05
C CYS A 112 -1.98 8.45 -7.04
N GLU A 113 -3.20 7.98 -6.84
CA GLU A 113 -4.16 8.60 -5.93
C GLU A 113 -4.42 7.70 -4.73
N PHE A 114 -4.70 8.32 -3.58
CA PHE A 114 -5.04 7.62 -2.34
C PHE A 114 -6.36 8.16 -1.77
N VAL A 115 -7.30 7.25 -1.49
CA VAL A 115 -8.61 7.57 -0.94
C VAL A 115 -8.98 6.69 0.25
#